data_6af392ffca28196f0753c01b308560bd
#
_entry.id   6af392ffca28196f0753c01b308560bd
#
_cell.length_a   1.000
_cell.length_b   1.000
_cell.length_c   1.000
_cell.angle_alpha   90.00
_cell.angle_beta   90.00
_cell.angle_gamma   90.00
#
_symmetry.space_group_name_H-M   'P 1'
#
loop_
_entity.id
_entity.type
_entity.pdbx_description
1 polymer ?
#
loop_
_entity_poly.entity_id
_entity_poly.type
_entity_poly.pdbx_seq_one_letter_code
_entity_poly.pdbx_strand_id
1 'polypeptide(L)'
;MCGIVGVFDCKTDTGSLRPRILNMSKKIRHRGPDWSGIYSDDNIVLAHERLAIVDPQSGRQPLYSKDKTLVLAVNGEIYNHQEIRRAMPQYEFLTQSDSEVILALYQQKGIDFLEDLNGIFAFVLYDKTDGSYFIARDHIGIIPFYMGWDEWGNFYVASELKALEGVCNNIKEFLPGHYLYSKDGSYELKRWYKRDWEQYENVKDNVSDTGALRKALEDAVHRQLMSDVPYGVLLSGGLDSSVIAAVTKKFAAKRVESGDTQAAWYPQLHSFAVGLKGSPDLAAAQKAADHI
;
A
#
# COMPACT_ATOMS: atom_id res chain seq x y z
N MET A 1 8.35 -2.26 0.46
CA MET A 1 7.06 -1.82 1.03
C MET A 1 7.33 -0.97 2.25
N CYS A 2 6.63 0.15 2.37
CA CYS A 2 6.79 1.12 3.46
C CYS A 2 6.34 0.58 4.83
N GLY A 3 6.49 1.40 5.87
CA GLY A 3 6.01 1.12 7.21
C GLY A 3 5.30 2.33 7.82
N ILE A 4 4.17 2.11 8.48
CA ILE A 4 3.38 3.12 9.19
C ILE A 4 3.30 2.73 10.65
N VAL A 5 3.42 3.72 11.54
CA VAL A 5 3.07 3.63 12.96
C VAL A 5 2.38 4.92 13.36
N GLY A 6 1.23 4.81 14.01
CA GLY A 6 0.52 5.99 14.50
C GLY A 6 -0.14 5.76 15.86
N VAL A 7 -0.37 6.84 16.59
CA VAL A 7 -1.20 6.89 17.80
C VAL A 7 -2.22 8.01 17.66
N PHE A 8 -3.46 7.71 18.06
CA PHE A 8 -4.63 8.56 17.95
C PHE A 8 -5.40 8.56 19.26
N ASP A 9 -6.36 9.48 19.40
CA ASP A 9 -7.20 9.61 20.58
C ASP A 9 -6.39 9.69 21.87
N CYS A 10 -5.29 10.42 21.79
CA CYS A 10 -4.29 10.51 22.85
C CYS A 10 -4.90 10.97 24.18
N LYS A 11 -4.82 10.11 25.20
CA LYS A 11 -5.26 10.40 26.57
C LYS A 11 -4.12 11.00 27.42
N THR A 12 -2.91 10.99 26.85
CA THR A 12 -1.69 11.55 27.42
C THR A 12 -1.09 12.54 26.44
N ASP A 13 -0.24 13.44 26.94
CA ASP A 13 0.47 14.41 26.11
C ASP A 13 1.23 13.73 24.94
N THR A 14 1.00 14.20 23.72
CA THR A 14 1.63 13.67 22.51
C THR A 14 3.13 13.84 22.51
N GLY A 15 3.68 14.86 23.18
CA GLY A 15 5.11 15.03 23.37
C GLY A 15 5.74 13.86 24.10
N SER A 16 5.03 13.26 25.07
CA SER A 16 5.46 12.05 25.79
C SER A 16 5.32 10.77 24.94
N LEU A 17 4.35 10.72 24.01
CA LEU A 17 4.12 9.59 23.12
C LEU A 17 5.08 9.56 21.92
N ARG A 18 5.58 10.72 21.49
CA ARG A 18 6.47 10.85 20.33
C ARG A 18 7.73 9.97 20.40
N PRO A 19 8.50 9.89 21.53
CA PRO A 19 9.62 8.96 21.65
C PRO A 19 9.19 7.48 21.53
N ARG A 20 8.01 7.12 22.04
CA ARG A 20 7.44 5.77 21.93
C ARG A 20 7.17 5.43 20.46
N ILE A 21 6.49 6.29 19.72
CA ILE A 21 6.22 6.11 18.29
C ILE A 21 7.51 6.00 17.48
N LEU A 22 8.53 6.82 17.78
CA LEU A 22 9.85 6.69 17.15
C LEU A 22 10.53 5.34 17.42
N ASN A 23 10.39 4.80 18.63
CA ASN A 23 10.93 3.47 18.96
C ASN A 23 10.16 2.35 18.25
N MET A 24 8.84 2.47 18.12
CA MET A 24 8.00 1.55 17.35
C MET A 24 8.37 1.59 15.86
N SER A 25 8.55 2.79 15.29
CA SER A 25 8.95 3.01 13.90
C SER A 25 10.32 2.37 13.59
N LYS A 26 11.30 2.47 14.52
CA LYS A 26 12.59 1.79 14.38
C LYS A 26 12.46 0.26 14.24
N LYS A 27 11.48 -0.37 14.89
CA LYS A 27 11.24 -1.82 14.76
C LYS A 27 10.86 -2.23 13.34
N ILE A 28 10.28 -1.31 12.54
CA ILE A 28 9.83 -1.55 11.16
C ILE A 28 10.68 -0.81 10.10
N ARG A 29 11.84 -0.25 10.48
CA ARG A 29 12.75 0.47 9.58
C ARG A 29 13.20 -0.34 8.36
N HIS A 30 13.31 -1.67 8.50
CA HIS A 30 13.69 -2.58 7.40
C HIS A 30 12.67 -2.57 6.24
N ARG A 31 11.43 -2.12 6.48
CA ARG A 31 10.41 -1.99 5.44
C ARG A 31 10.64 -0.79 4.53
N GLY A 32 11.21 0.28 5.07
CA GLY A 32 11.40 1.52 4.35
C GLY A 32 12.71 2.21 4.74
N PRO A 33 13.86 1.72 4.20
CA PRO A 33 15.18 2.21 4.59
C PRO A 33 15.54 3.58 4.03
N ASP A 34 14.79 4.09 3.02
CA ASP A 34 15.20 5.26 2.24
C ASP A 34 14.91 6.58 2.95
N TRP A 35 13.81 6.64 3.70
CA TRP A 35 13.40 7.86 4.38
C TRP A 35 12.53 7.55 5.61
N SER A 36 12.70 8.35 6.68
CA SER A 36 11.79 8.37 7.82
C SER A 36 11.15 9.74 7.94
N GLY A 37 9.83 9.76 8.05
CA GLY A 37 9.04 10.95 8.30
C GLY A 37 8.21 10.83 9.56
N ILE A 38 7.94 11.96 10.21
CA ILE A 38 7.07 12.01 11.38
C ILE A 38 6.24 13.30 11.34
N TYR A 39 4.96 13.14 11.66
CA TYR A 39 4.04 14.22 11.97
C TYR A 39 3.59 14.09 13.42
N SER A 40 3.44 15.19 14.13
CA SER A 40 2.82 15.24 15.44
C SER A 40 2.17 16.58 15.69
N ASP A 41 1.02 16.56 16.34
CA ASP A 41 0.33 17.70 16.93
C ASP A 41 -0.22 17.30 18.31
N ASP A 42 -1.19 18.06 18.84
CA ASP A 42 -1.78 17.78 20.15
C ASP A 42 -2.67 16.54 20.18
N ASN A 43 -3.07 15.99 19.02
CA ASN A 43 -4.04 14.91 18.89
C ASN A 43 -3.43 13.58 18.47
N ILE A 44 -2.40 13.62 17.60
CA ILE A 44 -1.81 12.42 16.99
C ILE A 44 -0.28 12.48 16.91
N VAL A 45 0.34 11.31 16.84
CA VAL A 45 1.70 11.15 16.33
C VAL A 45 1.69 10.08 15.26
N LEU A 46 2.19 10.40 14.06
CA LEU A 46 2.21 9.53 12.88
C LEU A 46 3.62 9.47 12.30
N ALA A 47 4.22 8.28 12.27
CA ALA A 47 5.53 8.01 11.70
C ALA A 47 5.42 7.13 10.45
N HIS A 48 6.30 7.40 9.49
CA HIS A 48 6.38 6.66 8.24
C HIS A 48 7.82 6.29 7.90
N GLU A 49 8.06 5.02 7.56
CA GLU A 49 9.31 4.49 7.02
C GLU A 49 9.12 4.20 5.53
N ARG A 50 9.83 4.91 4.66
CA ARG A 50 9.61 4.90 3.22
C ARG A 50 10.58 3.99 2.49
N LEU A 51 10.02 3.12 1.62
CA LEU A 51 10.70 2.54 0.47
C LEU A 51 10.23 3.30 -0.77
N ALA A 52 11.13 4.02 -1.40
CA ALA A 52 10.80 4.92 -2.51
C ALA A 52 10.74 4.14 -3.83
N ILE A 53 9.54 3.91 -4.35
CA ILE A 53 9.29 3.18 -5.61
C ILE A 53 8.83 4.16 -6.69
N VAL A 54 7.77 4.93 -6.43
CA VAL A 54 7.27 6.01 -7.29
C VAL A 54 7.68 7.34 -6.68
N ASP A 55 8.17 8.25 -7.52
CA ASP A 55 8.67 9.57 -7.15
C ASP A 55 9.70 9.55 -5.99
N PRO A 56 10.87 8.96 -6.17
CA PRO A 56 11.89 8.92 -5.12
C PRO A 56 12.30 10.29 -4.60
N GLN A 57 12.19 11.33 -5.40
CA GLN A 57 12.69 12.66 -5.10
C GLN A 57 11.73 13.50 -4.27
N SER A 58 10.44 13.62 -4.68
CA SER A 58 9.49 14.53 -4.04
C SER A 58 8.41 13.85 -3.20
N GLY A 59 8.16 12.55 -3.38
CA GLY A 59 7.12 11.78 -2.69
C GLY A 59 7.43 11.43 -1.23
N ARG A 60 8.10 12.31 -0.46
CA ARG A 60 8.40 12.09 0.96
C ARG A 60 7.12 12.05 1.78
N GLN A 61 7.02 11.07 2.68
CA GLN A 61 5.85 10.90 3.53
C GLN A 61 6.15 11.25 4.98
N PRO A 62 5.13 11.70 5.77
CA PRO A 62 3.74 11.90 5.37
C PRO A 62 3.57 12.95 4.28
N LEU A 63 2.57 12.73 3.38
CA LEU A 63 2.15 13.69 2.35
C LEU A 63 1.17 14.70 2.95
N TYR A 64 1.08 15.86 2.31
CA TYR A 64 0.21 16.95 2.76
C TYR A 64 -0.60 17.51 1.60
N SER A 65 -1.85 17.94 1.88
CA SER A 65 -2.58 18.82 0.97
C SER A 65 -1.88 20.18 0.85
N LYS A 66 -2.20 20.95 -0.22
CA LYS A 66 -1.60 22.25 -0.47
C LYS A 66 -1.76 23.23 0.71
N ASP A 67 -2.92 23.24 1.33
CA ASP A 67 -3.25 24.06 2.50
C ASP A 67 -2.73 23.45 3.82
N LYS A 68 -2.11 22.26 3.76
CA LYS A 68 -1.58 21.51 4.90
C LYS A 68 -2.61 21.14 5.96
N THR A 69 -3.88 21.08 5.57
CA THR A 69 -4.97 20.62 6.46
C THR A 69 -5.03 19.12 6.54
N LEU A 70 -4.69 18.41 5.46
CA LEU A 70 -4.65 16.95 5.43
C LEU A 70 -3.23 16.42 5.54
N VAL A 71 -3.08 15.35 6.31
CA VAL A 71 -1.82 14.60 6.49
C VAL A 71 -2.07 13.15 6.14
N LEU A 72 -1.24 12.58 5.25
CA LEU A 72 -1.43 11.23 4.72
C LEU A 72 -0.16 10.40 4.84
N ALA A 73 -0.27 9.23 5.42
CA ALA A 73 0.77 8.19 5.39
C ALA A 73 0.22 6.93 4.70
N VAL A 74 0.92 6.46 3.67
CA VAL A 74 0.52 5.30 2.85
C VAL A 74 1.64 4.27 2.82
N ASN A 75 1.30 3.02 3.03
CA ASN A 75 2.13 1.87 2.68
C ASN A 75 1.42 1.14 1.55
N GLY A 76 1.91 1.24 0.33
CA GLY A 76 1.27 0.63 -0.83
C GLY A 76 1.57 1.37 -2.13
N GLU A 77 0.86 0.98 -3.18
CA GLU A 77 0.94 1.53 -4.53
C GLU A 77 -0.46 1.68 -5.12
N ILE A 78 -0.76 2.82 -5.71
CA ILE A 78 -2.04 3.11 -6.37
C ILE A 78 -1.84 3.07 -7.90
N TYR A 79 -2.19 1.95 -8.50
CA TYR A 79 -1.87 1.66 -9.90
C TYR A 79 -2.57 2.54 -10.92
N ASN A 80 -3.78 3.03 -10.60
CA ASN A 80 -4.55 3.91 -11.48
C ASN A 80 -4.37 5.41 -11.18
N HIS A 81 -3.29 5.80 -10.46
CA HIS A 81 -3.07 7.18 -10.05
C HIS A 81 -3.03 8.17 -11.22
N GLN A 82 -2.47 7.77 -12.38
CA GLN A 82 -2.42 8.62 -13.57
C GLN A 82 -3.81 8.92 -14.16
N GLU A 83 -4.73 7.96 -14.09
CA GLU A 83 -6.11 8.12 -14.53
C GLU A 83 -6.85 9.09 -13.60
N ILE A 84 -6.67 8.91 -12.28
CA ILE A 84 -7.24 9.80 -11.27
C ILE A 84 -6.70 11.23 -11.44
N ARG A 85 -5.39 11.41 -11.64
CA ARG A 85 -4.79 12.72 -11.88
C ARG A 85 -5.39 13.40 -13.09
N ARG A 86 -5.58 12.69 -14.21
CA ARG A 86 -6.20 13.21 -15.42
C ARG A 86 -7.67 13.60 -15.23
N ALA A 87 -8.40 12.86 -14.39
CA ALA A 87 -9.79 13.12 -14.07
C ALA A 87 -9.97 14.31 -13.10
N MET A 88 -8.89 14.76 -12.45
CA MET A 88 -8.92 15.83 -11.43
C MET A 88 -7.99 17.00 -11.79
N PRO A 89 -8.15 17.66 -12.96
CA PRO A 89 -7.26 18.74 -13.41
C PRO A 89 -7.32 19.99 -12.52
N GLN A 90 -8.34 20.14 -11.70
CA GLN A 90 -8.52 21.23 -10.74
C GLN A 90 -7.71 21.03 -9.44
N TYR A 91 -7.26 19.82 -9.14
CA TYR A 91 -6.45 19.58 -7.97
C TYR A 91 -4.97 19.85 -8.27
N GLU A 92 -4.32 20.64 -7.41
CA GLU A 92 -2.91 20.94 -7.54
C GLU A 92 -2.08 19.89 -6.81
N PHE A 93 -1.56 18.94 -7.57
CA PHE A 93 -0.66 17.91 -7.05
C PHE A 93 0.71 18.51 -6.75
N LEU A 94 1.22 18.27 -5.55
CA LEU A 94 2.52 18.79 -5.07
C LEU A 94 3.69 17.86 -5.40
N THR A 95 3.40 16.58 -5.61
CA THR A 95 4.39 15.53 -5.87
C THR A 95 3.99 14.71 -7.11
N GLN A 96 4.85 13.81 -7.54
CA GLN A 96 4.51 12.80 -8.54
C GLN A 96 4.16 11.45 -7.89
N SER A 97 4.10 11.39 -6.55
CA SER A 97 3.72 10.17 -5.84
C SER A 97 2.33 9.70 -6.26
N ASP A 98 2.21 8.41 -6.52
CA ASP A 98 0.95 7.74 -6.78
C ASP A 98 -0.05 7.89 -5.62
N SER A 99 0.47 7.88 -4.40
CA SER A 99 -0.32 7.96 -3.16
C SER A 99 -1.02 9.31 -2.95
N GLU A 100 -0.53 10.40 -3.56
CA GLU A 100 -1.11 11.74 -3.38
C GLU A 100 -2.55 11.84 -3.90
N VAL A 101 -2.97 10.97 -4.82
CA VAL A 101 -4.35 10.95 -5.32
C VAL A 101 -5.37 10.67 -4.22
N ILE A 102 -4.98 10.04 -3.12
CA ILE A 102 -5.83 9.80 -1.95
C ILE A 102 -6.26 11.14 -1.32
N LEU A 103 -5.34 12.10 -1.21
CA LEU A 103 -5.67 13.45 -0.71
C LEU A 103 -6.67 14.16 -1.63
N ALA A 104 -6.46 14.07 -2.95
CA ALA A 104 -7.34 14.67 -3.93
C ALA A 104 -8.76 14.07 -3.88
N LEU A 105 -8.84 12.75 -3.84
CA LEU A 105 -10.11 12.03 -3.75
C LEU A 105 -10.85 12.34 -2.44
N TYR A 106 -10.14 12.37 -1.32
CA TYR A 106 -10.74 12.72 -0.03
C TYR A 106 -11.32 14.14 -0.01
N GLN A 107 -10.63 15.12 -0.56
CA GLN A 107 -11.15 16.48 -0.68
C GLN A 107 -12.40 16.57 -1.56
N GLN A 108 -12.51 15.72 -2.57
CA GLN A 108 -13.65 15.73 -3.49
C GLN A 108 -14.85 14.92 -2.99
N LYS A 109 -14.61 13.75 -2.37
CA LYS A 109 -15.65 12.74 -2.06
C LYS A 109 -15.78 12.39 -0.56
N GLY A 110 -14.98 13.01 0.31
CA GLY A 110 -14.90 12.58 1.70
C GLY A 110 -14.36 11.16 1.80
N ILE A 111 -15.04 10.28 2.54
CA ILE A 111 -14.63 8.87 2.70
C ILE A 111 -15.12 7.94 1.58
N ASP A 112 -15.96 8.43 0.65
CA ASP A 112 -16.67 7.61 -0.34
C ASP A 112 -15.86 7.42 -1.65
N PHE A 113 -14.54 7.22 -1.54
CA PHE A 113 -13.65 7.07 -2.71
C PHE A 113 -12.91 5.75 -2.79
N LEU A 114 -13.03 4.88 -1.79
CA LEU A 114 -12.20 3.67 -1.73
C LEU A 114 -12.36 2.76 -2.94
N GLU A 115 -13.55 2.71 -3.54
CA GLU A 115 -13.81 1.94 -4.75
C GLU A 115 -13.17 2.53 -6.02
N ASP A 116 -12.77 3.81 -5.99
CA ASP A 116 -12.05 4.43 -7.10
C ASP A 116 -10.57 4.00 -7.15
N LEU A 117 -10.04 3.44 -6.05
CA LEU A 117 -8.64 3.04 -5.96
C LEU A 117 -8.41 1.64 -6.55
N ASN A 118 -7.53 1.55 -7.51
CA ASN A 118 -6.95 0.29 -7.95
C ASN A 118 -5.52 0.20 -7.44
N GLY A 119 -5.28 -0.62 -6.40
CA GLY A 119 -3.99 -0.66 -5.74
C GLY A 119 -3.90 -1.67 -4.61
N ILE A 120 -2.73 -1.75 -4.04
CA ILE A 120 -2.46 -2.42 -2.77
C ILE A 120 -2.10 -1.35 -1.76
N PHE A 121 -2.78 -1.28 -0.63
CA PHE A 121 -2.56 -0.18 0.32
C PHE A 121 -3.03 -0.48 1.74
N ALA A 122 -2.34 0.14 2.68
CA ALA A 122 -2.87 0.54 3.96
C ALA A 122 -2.50 2.00 4.18
N PHE A 123 -3.44 2.84 4.58
CA PHE A 123 -3.16 4.24 4.78
C PHE A 123 -3.83 4.81 6.04
N VAL A 124 -3.27 5.91 6.49
CA VAL A 124 -3.82 6.81 7.51
C VAL A 124 -3.91 8.19 6.91
N LEU A 125 -5.10 8.75 6.85
CA LEU A 125 -5.37 10.14 6.51
C LEU A 125 -5.89 10.85 7.75
N TYR A 126 -5.29 11.98 8.10
CA TYR A 126 -5.69 12.82 9.24
C TYR A 126 -6.09 14.19 8.74
N ASP A 127 -7.27 14.64 9.15
CA ASP A 127 -7.81 15.97 8.87
C ASP A 127 -7.63 16.87 10.10
N LYS A 128 -6.74 17.86 9.99
CA LYS A 128 -6.43 18.80 11.06
C LYS A 128 -7.55 19.79 11.35
N THR A 129 -8.48 19.98 10.39
CA THR A 129 -9.54 20.98 10.54
C THR A 129 -10.53 20.60 11.64
N ASP A 130 -10.71 19.30 11.85
CA ASP A 130 -11.66 18.79 12.82
C ASP A 130 -11.12 17.64 13.70
N GLY A 131 -9.83 17.28 13.50
CA GLY A 131 -9.17 16.24 14.26
C GLY A 131 -9.58 14.82 13.86
N SER A 132 -10.34 14.65 12.77
CA SER A 132 -10.75 13.33 12.31
C SER A 132 -9.62 12.57 11.62
N TYR A 133 -9.68 11.25 11.69
CA TYR A 133 -8.78 10.38 10.93
C TYR A 133 -9.56 9.30 10.19
N PHE A 134 -9.07 8.96 9.00
CA PHE A 134 -9.60 7.92 8.13
C PHE A 134 -8.50 6.90 7.82
N ILE A 135 -8.77 5.65 8.18
CA ILE A 135 -7.82 4.55 8.05
C ILE A 135 -8.47 3.50 7.15
N ALA A 136 -7.75 3.01 6.15
CA ALA A 136 -8.27 1.96 5.26
C ALA A 136 -7.18 0.99 4.83
N ARG A 137 -7.59 -0.23 4.48
CA ARG A 137 -6.75 -1.30 3.97
C ARG A 137 -7.33 -1.85 2.68
N ASP A 138 -6.45 -2.26 1.76
CA ASP A 138 -6.81 -2.80 0.46
C ASP A 138 -7.76 -4.00 0.53
N HIS A 139 -8.40 -4.29 -0.60
CA HIS A 139 -9.52 -5.21 -0.73
C HIS A 139 -9.22 -6.66 -0.33
N ILE A 140 -7.97 -7.14 -0.48
CA ILE A 140 -7.54 -8.50 -0.10
C ILE A 140 -6.45 -8.52 0.98
N GLY A 141 -6.03 -7.33 1.48
CA GLY A 141 -5.08 -7.19 2.58
C GLY A 141 -3.66 -7.58 2.22
N ILE A 142 -3.21 -7.27 0.99
CA ILE A 142 -1.82 -7.48 0.56
C ILE A 142 -0.87 -6.74 1.48
N ILE A 143 -1.25 -5.52 1.86
CA ILE A 143 -0.50 -4.74 2.83
C ILE A 143 -0.89 -5.16 4.24
N PRO A 144 0.05 -5.64 5.08
CA PRO A 144 -0.24 -5.97 6.47
C PRO A 144 -0.54 -4.69 7.27
N PHE A 145 -1.56 -4.77 8.14
CA PHE A 145 -1.92 -3.66 9.01
C PHE A 145 -2.59 -4.18 10.29
N TYR A 146 -2.25 -3.57 11.42
CA TYR A 146 -2.71 -3.95 12.75
C TYR A 146 -3.16 -2.71 13.52
N MET A 147 -4.08 -2.91 14.46
CA MET A 147 -4.55 -1.89 15.39
C MET A 147 -4.50 -2.40 16.83
N GLY A 148 -4.38 -1.49 17.78
CA GLY A 148 -4.32 -1.88 19.19
C GLY A 148 -4.55 -0.72 20.14
N TRP A 149 -4.69 -1.04 21.43
CA TRP A 149 -4.90 -0.09 22.51
C TRP A 149 -3.92 -0.37 23.64
N ASP A 150 -3.38 0.71 24.21
CA ASP A 150 -2.58 0.60 25.43
C ASP A 150 -3.47 0.63 26.69
N GLU A 151 -2.85 0.56 27.87
CA GLU A 151 -3.53 0.56 29.17
C GLU A 151 -4.27 1.87 29.48
N TRP A 152 -3.91 2.97 28.82
CA TRP A 152 -4.54 4.28 28.98
C TRP A 152 -5.69 4.51 27.98
N GLY A 153 -5.86 3.59 27.02
CA GLY A 153 -6.89 3.70 25.98
C GLY A 153 -6.47 4.53 24.77
N ASN A 154 -5.17 4.83 24.62
CA ASN A 154 -4.66 5.40 23.37
C ASN A 154 -4.79 4.36 22.26
N PHE A 155 -5.23 4.79 21.07
CA PHE A 155 -5.42 3.94 19.91
C PHE A 155 -4.21 3.97 19.00
N TYR A 156 -3.69 2.81 18.65
CA TYR A 156 -2.49 2.66 17.81
C TYR A 156 -2.79 1.89 16.54
N VAL A 157 -2.05 2.21 15.47
CA VAL A 157 -1.96 1.38 14.27
C VAL A 157 -0.51 1.15 13.88
N ALA A 158 -0.22 0.00 13.25
CA ALA A 158 1.11 -0.30 12.73
C ALA A 158 1.07 -1.28 11.55
N SER A 159 2.04 -1.15 10.64
CA SER A 159 2.23 -2.08 9.52
C SER A 159 2.65 -3.48 9.96
N GLU A 160 3.26 -3.63 11.12
CA GLU A 160 3.66 -4.94 11.66
C GLU A 160 3.28 -5.08 13.13
N LEU A 161 2.81 -6.27 13.51
CA LEU A 161 2.38 -6.61 14.86
C LEU A 161 3.48 -6.35 15.90
N LYS A 162 4.74 -6.69 15.57
CA LYS A 162 5.88 -6.48 16.49
C LYS A 162 6.10 -5.02 16.92
N ALA A 163 5.59 -4.06 16.16
CA ALA A 163 5.67 -2.66 16.55
C ALA A 163 4.74 -2.35 17.71
N LEU A 164 3.57 -3.01 17.76
CA LEU A 164 2.57 -2.88 18.83
C LEU A 164 2.89 -3.71 20.07
N GLU A 165 3.68 -4.77 19.91
CA GLU A 165 4.06 -5.66 20.99
C GLU A 165 4.85 -4.94 22.09
N GLY A 166 4.41 -5.13 23.36
CA GLY A 166 4.94 -4.44 24.53
C GLY A 166 4.48 -2.99 24.68
N VAL A 167 3.60 -2.51 23.80
CA VAL A 167 2.95 -1.18 23.86
C VAL A 167 1.45 -1.35 24.06
N CYS A 168 0.80 -2.21 23.29
CA CYS A 168 -0.63 -2.43 23.34
C CYS A 168 -0.96 -3.71 24.12
N ASN A 169 -2.01 -3.63 24.94
CA ASN A 169 -2.54 -4.78 25.70
C ASN A 169 -3.59 -5.57 24.90
N ASN A 170 -4.20 -4.93 23.90
CA ASN A 170 -5.18 -5.53 23.00
C ASN A 170 -4.76 -5.19 21.56
N ILE A 171 -4.40 -6.21 20.79
CA ILE A 171 -3.97 -6.06 19.40
C ILE A 171 -4.91 -6.87 18.51
N LYS A 172 -5.35 -6.27 17.42
CA LYS A 172 -6.19 -6.87 16.39
C LYS A 172 -5.60 -6.65 15.02
N GLU A 173 -5.90 -7.56 14.09
CA GLU A 173 -5.66 -7.30 12.68
C GLU A 173 -6.65 -6.25 12.17
N PHE A 174 -6.16 -5.31 11.36
CA PHE A 174 -7.03 -4.43 10.58
C PHE A 174 -7.48 -5.21 9.34
N LEU A 175 -8.75 -5.56 9.27
CA LEU A 175 -9.27 -6.52 8.29
C LEU A 175 -9.13 -6.05 6.84
N PRO A 176 -8.84 -6.96 5.88
CA PRO A 176 -8.84 -6.65 4.45
C PRO A 176 -10.19 -6.09 3.97
N GLY A 177 -10.15 -5.10 3.07
CA GLY A 177 -11.37 -4.49 2.51
C GLY A 177 -12.21 -3.72 3.53
N HIS A 178 -11.58 -3.26 4.62
CA HIS A 178 -12.26 -2.48 5.65
C HIS A 178 -11.63 -1.10 5.83
N TYR A 179 -12.40 -0.23 6.46
CA TYR A 179 -11.96 1.08 6.92
C TYR A 179 -12.46 1.39 8.33
N LEU A 180 -11.85 2.40 8.94
CA LEU A 180 -12.24 3.02 10.19
C LEU A 180 -12.26 4.53 9.98
N TYR A 181 -13.34 5.19 10.42
CA TYR A 181 -13.46 6.64 10.40
C TYR A 181 -13.79 7.15 11.81
N SER A 182 -12.95 8.01 12.35
CA SER A 182 -13.05 8.42 13.77
C SER A 182 -14.35 9.13 14.13
N LYS A 183 -14.99 9.85 13.18
CA LYS A 183 -16.28 10.50 13.39
C LYS A 183 -17.46 9.54 13.60
N ASP A 184 -17.28 8.27 13.28
CA ASP A 184 -18.31 7.27 13.55
C ASP A 184 -18.45 6.95 15.05
N GLY A 185 -17.54 7.47 15.88
CA GLY A 185 -17.55 7.29 17.33
C GLY A 185 -17.28 5.85 17.80
N SER A 186 -16.78 5.00 16.91
CA SER A 186 -16.55 3.58 17.13
C SER A 186 -15.21 3.16 16.51
N TYR A 187 -14.58 2.14 17.11
CA TYR A 187 -13.43 1.44 16.53
C TYR A 187 -13.86 0.20 15.73
N GLU A 188 -15.12 0.09 15.38
CA GLU A 188 -15.62 -0.98 14.53
C GLU A 188 -15.17 -0.76 13.09
N LEU A 189 -14.59 -1.81 12.50
CA LEU A 189 -14.19 -1.78 11.10
C LEU A 189 -15.41 -1.91 10.21
N LYS A 190 -15.58 -0.98 9.29
CA LYS A 190 -16.64 -1.00 8.28
C LYS A 190 -16.08 -1.57 6.99
N ARG A 191 -16.83 -2.51 6.41
CA ARG A 191 -16.47 -3.14 5.16
C ARG A 191 -16.82 -2.25 3.97
N TRP A 192 -15.83 -1.90 3.15
CA TRP A 192 -16.03 -1.14 1.91
C TRP A 192 -16.02 -2.01 0.67
N TYR A 193 -15.28 -3.14 0.68
CA TYR A 193 -15.15 -4.04 -0.47
C TYR A 193 -16.00 -5.30 -0.31
N LYS A 194 -16.91 -5.55 -1.27
CA LYS A 194 -17.73 -6.76 -1.35
C LYS A 194 -17.40 -7.48 -2.65
N ARG A 195 -17.27 -8.80 -2.58
CA ARG A 195 -16.93 -9.65 -3.72
C ARG A 195 -18.21 -10.25 -4.31
N ASP A 196 -18.37 -10.16 -5.63
CA ASP A 196 -19.54 -10.73 -6.31
C ASP A 196 -19.66 -12.24 -6.10
N TRP A 197 -18.51 -12.93 -6.04
CA TRP A 197 -18.43 -14.39 -5.86
C TRP A 197 -18.62 -14.88 -4.41
N GLU A 198 -18.84 -14.03 -3.44
CA GLU A 198 -19.16 -14.46 -2.06
C GLU A 198 -20.51 -15.15 -1.98
N GLN A 199 -21.39 -14.88 -2.92
CA GLN A 199 -22.69 -15.55 -3.07
C GLN A 199 -22.60 -16.50 -4.27
N TYR A 200 -22.69 -17.82 -4.03
CA TYR A 200 -22.63 -18.83 -5.08
C TYR A 200 -23.67 -18.57 -6.20
N GLU A 201 -24.85 -18.11 -5.86
CA GLU A 201 -25.93 -17.79 -6.81
C GLU A 201 -25.53 -16.74 -7.86
N ASN A 202 -24.62 -15.82 -7.51
CA ASN A 202 -24.13 -14.78 -8.44
C ASN A 202 -23.17 -15.32 -9.50
N VAL A 203 -22.59 -16.52 -9.28
CA VAL A 203 -21.49 -17.03 -10.12
C VAL A 203 -21.74 -18.43 -10.65
N LYS A 204 -22.80 -19.14 -10.20
CA LYS A 204 -23.07 -20.55 -10.55
C LYS A 204 -23.20 -20.82 -12.05
N ASP A 205 -23.66 -19.82 -12.82
CA ASP A 205 -23.88 -19.93 -14.26
C ASP A 205 -22.75 -19.30 -15.09
N ASN A 206 -21.67 -18.83 -14.43
CA ASN A 206 -20.53 -18.23 -15.13
C ASN A 206 -19.79 -19.29 -15.95
N VAL A 207 -19.54 -18.95 -17.22
CA VAL A 207 -18.74 -19.77 -18.11
C VAL A 207 -17.28 -19.33 -18.04
N SER A 208 -16.36 -20.31 -17.91
CA SER A 208 -14.93 -20.01 -17.91
C SER A 208 -14.46 -19.62 -19.33
N ASP A 209 -13.78 -18.48 -19.44
CA ASP A 209 -13.11 -18.03 -20.65
C ASP A 209 -11.59 -17.89 -20.36
N THR A 210 -10.82 -18.84 -20.91
CA THR A 210 -9.36 -18.84 -20.72
C THR A 210 -8.67 -17.67 -21.40
N GLY A 211 -9.23 -17.13 -22.49
CA GLY A 211 -8.72 -15.92 -23.15
C GLY A 211 -8.91 -14.68 -22.29
N ALA A 212 -10.10 -14.51 -21.72
CA ALA A 212 -10.40 -13.45 -20.78
C ALA A 212 -9.54 -13.56 -19.52
N LEU A 213 -9.36 -14.75 -18.96
CA LEU A 213 -8.51 -15.00 -17.80
C LEU A 213 -7.03 -14.62 -18.08
N ARG A 214 -6.50 -15.06 -19.23
CA ARG A 214 -5.15 -14.71 -19.66
C ARG A 214 -4.98 -13.20 -19.77
N LYS A 215 -5.92 -12.52 -20.43
CA LYS A 215 -5.87 -11.07 -20.58
C LYS A 215 -5.91 -10.36 -19.23
N ALA A 216 -6.80 -10.76 -18.34
CA ALA A 216 -6.93 -10.20 -17.00
C ALA A 216 -5.62 -10.36 -16.18
N LEU A 217 -4.96 -11.53 -16.28
CA LEU A 217 -3.67 -11.76 -15.64
C LEU A 217 -2.56 -10.87 -16.24
N GLU A 218 -2.47 -10.80 -17.57
CA GLU A 218 -1.50 -9.93 -18.26
C GLU A 218 -1.72 -8.45 -17.88
N ASP A 219 -2.97 -7.97 -17.88
CA ASP A 219 -3.32 -6.61 -17.49
C ASP A 219 -3.01 -6.33 -16.01
N ALA A 220 -3.24 -7.31 -15.12
CA ALA A 220 -2.93 -7.19 -13.69
C ALA A 220 -1.42 -7.09 -13.44
N VAL A 221 -0.62 -7.92 -14.09
CA VAL A 221 0.85 -7.83 -13.99
C VAL A 221 1.34 -6.52 -14.58
N HIS A 222 0.89 -6.16 -15.79
CA HIS A 222 1.33 -4.96 -16.50
C HIS A 222 1.16 -3.69 -15.65
N ARG A 223 -0.05 -3.44 -15.10
CA ARG A 223 -0.29 -2.25 -14.28
C ARG A 223 0.57 -2.17 -13.02
N GLN A 224 1.04 -3.31 -12.50
CA GLN A 224 1.90 -3.38 -11.31
C GLN A 224 3.38 -3.13 -11.61
N LEU A 225 3.77 -2.97 -12.87
CA LEU A 225 5.15 -2.69 -13.26
C LEU A 225 5.50 -1.19 -13.20
N MET A 226 4.59 -0.34 -12.74
CA MET A 226 4.89 1.08 -12.53
C MET A 226 5.99 1.22 -11.47
N SER A 227 7.11 1.82 -11.84
CA SER A 227 8.24 2.02 -10.95
C SER A 227 9.25 3.00 -11.52
N ASP A 228 9.73 3.91 -10.69
CA ASP A 228 10.84 4.81 -11.01
C ASP A 228 12.20 4.25 -10.58
N VAL A 229 12.23 3.03 -10.03
CA VAL A 229 13.44 2.33 -9.57
C VAL A 229 13.52 0.93 -10.18
N PRO A 230 14.71 0.28 -10.20
CA PRO A 230 14.82 -1.09 -10.67
C PRO A 230 13.95 -2.05 -9.87
N TYR A 231 13.34 -3.01 -10.56
CA TYR A 231 12.58 -4.08 -9.94
C TYR A 231 13.00 -5.44 -10.49
N GLY A 232 12.62 -6.49 -9.79
CA GLY A 232 12.87 -7.87 -10.21
C GLY A 232 11.72 -8.78 -9.80
N VAL A 233 11.80 -10.04 -10.21
CA VAL A 233 10.81 -11.08 -9.90
C VAL A 233 11.41 -12.15 -9.00
N LEU A 234 10.61 -12.66 -8.07
CA LEU A 234 10.95 -13.86 -7.31
C LEU A 234 10.55 -15.07 -8.15
N LEU A 235 11.51 -15.94 -8.43
CA LEU A 235 11.33 -17.09 -9.32
C LEU A 235 11.64 -18.39 -8.57
N SER A 236 10.61 -19.16 -8.25
CA SER A 236 10.74 -20.46 -7.57
C SER A 236 10.88 -21.65 -8.54
N GLY A 237 10.63 -21.43 -9.83
CA GLY A 237 10.57 -22.49 -10.85
C GLY A 237 9.24 -23.24 -10.89
N GLY A 238 8.27 -22.91 -10.03
CA GLY A 238 6.89 -23.37 -10.10
C GLY A 238 6.12 -22.68 -11.23
N LEU A 239 4.92 -23.22 -11.55
CA LEU A 239 4.08 -22.72 -12.64
C LEU A 239 3.75 -21.24 -12.47
N ASP A 240 3.25 -20.84 -11.31
CA ASP A 240 2.75 -19.47 -11.07
C ASP A 240 3.87 -18.43 -11.20
N SER A 241 5.00 -18.65 -10.51
CA SER A 241 6.15 -17.74 -10.56
C SER A 241 6.75 -17.63 -11.97
N SER A 242 6.76 -18.74 -12.73
CA SER A 242 7.27 -18.76 -14.11
C SER A 242 6.34 -18.00 -15.06
N VAL A 243 5.02 -18.14 -14.92
CA VAL A 243 4.04 -17.39 -15.70
C VAL A 243 4.14 -15.89 -15.40
N ILE A 244 4.19 -15.52 -14.12
CA ILE A 244 4.36 -14.10 -13.71
C ILE A 244 5.66 -13.53 -14.27
N ALA A 245 6.78 -14.25 -14.17
CA ALA A 245 8.07 -13.80 -14.71
C ALA A 245 8.04 -13.61 -16.24
N ALA A 246 7.41 -14.54 -16.97
CA ALA A 246 7.26 -14.46 -18.42
C ALA A 246 6.39 -13.26 -18.85
N VAL A 247 5.26 -13.03 -18.16
CA VAL A 247 4.39 -11.87 -18.41
C VAL A 247 5.14 -10.56 -18.06
N THR A 248 5.84 -10.52 -16.93
CA THR A 248 6.68 -9.37 -16.56
C THR A 248 7.71 -9.06 -17.65
N LYS A 249 8.43 -10.07 -18.15
CA LYS A 249 9.41 -9.91 -19.23
C LYS A 249 8.79 -9.33 -20.50
N LYS A 250 7.57 -9.73 -20.84
CA LYS A 250 6.84 -9.21 -22.01
C LYS A 250 6.70 -7.67 -21.97
N PHE A 251 6.51 -7.10 -20.78
CA PHE A 251 6.23 -5.68 -20.59
C PHE A 251 7.41 -4.86 -20.05
N ALA A 252 8.43 -5.49 -19.46
CA ALA A 252 9.52 -4.83 -18.73
C ALA A 252 10.35 -3.82 -19.55
N ALA A 253 10.31 -3.88 -20.89
CA ALA A 253 11.05 -2.97 -21.75
C ALA A 253 10.42 -1.57 -21.89
N LYS A 254 9.19 -1.37 -21.40
CA LYS A 254 8.42 -0.15 -21.58
C LYS A 254 7.87 0.37 -20.25
N ARG A 255 7.60 1.68 -20.21
CA ARG A 255 7.02 2.34 -19.02
C ARG A 255 5.51 2.30 -19.07
N VAL A 256 4.91 1.71 -18.05
CA VAL A 256 3.46 1.65 -17.86
C VAL A 256 2.85 3.06 -17.75
N GLU A 257 3.50 3.96 -17.01
CA GLU A 257 3.02 5.33 -16.77
C GLU A 257 2.93 6.16 -18.06
N SER A 258 3.70 5.79 -19.09
CA SER A 258 3.64 6.44 -20.40
C SER A 258 2.63 5.81 -21.36
N GLY A 259 1.86 4.81 -20.91
CA GLY A 259 1.02 3.98 -21.79
C GLY A 259 1.84 3.22 -22.82
N ASP A 260 3.00 2.69 -22.40
CA ASP A 260 3.96 1.92 -23.21
C ASP A 260 4.58 2.68 -24.42
N THR A 261 4.52 4.00 -24.40
CA THR A 261 5.09 4.83 -25.48
C THR A 261 6.58 5.12 -25.28
N GLN A 262 7.09 5.00 -24.07
CA GLN A 262 8.50 5.25 -23.73
C GLN A 262 9.20 3.96 -23.28
N ALA A 263 10.52 3.90 -23.52
CA ALA A 263 11.34 2.82 -22.99
C ALA A 263 11.45 2.90 -21.47
N ALA A 264 11.50 1.74 -20.82
CA ALA A 264 11.76 1.67 -19.39
C ALA A 264 13.15 2.23 -19.06
N TRP A 265 13.29 2.87 -17.91
CA TRP A 265 14.61 3.35 -17.44
C TRP A 265 15.54 2.18 -17.08
N TYR A 266 14.96 1.06 -16.64
CA TYR A 266 15.67 -0.17 -16.28
C TYR A 266 15.07 -1.36 -17.04
N PRO A 267 15.36 -1.52 -18.35
CA PRO A 267 14.70 -2.51 -19.21
C PRO A 267 15.14 -3.96 -18.94
N GLN A 268 16.24 -4.15 -18.20
CA GLN A 268 16.73 -5.47 -17.85
C GLN A 268 15.96 -6.03 -16.66
N LEU A 269 15.24 -7.12 -16.89
CA LEU A 269 14.56 -7.84 -15.81
C LEU A 269 15.54 -8.75 -15.07
N HIS A 270 15.57 -8.67 -13.74
CA HIS A 270 16.31 -9.55 -12.86
C HIS A 270 15.36 -10.52 -12.17
N SER A 271 15.74 -11.80 -12.12
CA SER A 271 15.06 -12.81 -11.33
C SER A 271 15.89 -13.25 -10.13
N PHE A 272 15.23 -13.56 -9.03
CA PHE A 272 15.85 -13.97 -7.78
C PHE A 272 15.25 -15.29 -7.31
N ALA A 273 16.10 -16.25 -6.93
CA ALA A 273 15.70 -17.49 -6.31
C ALA A 273 16.54 -17.74 -5.07
N VAL A 274 15.95 -18.35 -4.04
CA VAL A 274 16.64 -18.75 -2.82
C VAL A 274 16.30 -20.19 -2.50
N GLY A 275 17.28 -20.96 -2.07
CA GLY A 275 17.11 -22.37 -1.68
C GLY A 275 18.40 -23.00 -1.21
N LEU A 276 18.31 -24.23 -0.74
CA LEU A 276 19.49 -25.02 -0.36
C LEU A 276 20.25 -25.47 -1.61
N LYS A 277 21.57 -25.55 -1.50
CA LYS A 277 22.43 -26.04 -2.57
C LYS A 277 21.98 -27.43 -3.03
N GLY A 278 21.70 -27.59 -4.34
CA GLY A 278 21.21 -28.84 -4.92
C GLY A 278 19.70 -29.03 -4.84
N SER A 279 18.94 -28.05 -4.35
CA SER A 279 17.48 -28.10 -4.37
C SER A 279 16.93 -28.25 -5.79
N PRO A 280 15.95 -29.13 -6.02
CA PRO A 280 15.29 -29.24 -7.31
C PRO A 280 14.57 -27.94 -7.72
N ASP A 281 14.10 -27.14 -6.77
CA ASP A 281 13.45 -25.86 -7.03
C ASP A 281 14.43 -24.84 -7.64
N LEU A 282 15.67 -24.77 -7.13
CA LEU A 282 16.70 -23.91 -7.74
C LEU A 282 17.04 -24.34 -9.17
N ALA A 283 17.09 -25.65 -9.44
CA ALA A 283 17.30 -26.16 -10.79
C ALA A 283 16.14 -25.84 -11.73
N ALA A 284 14.91 -25.90 -11.22
CA ALA A 284 13.69 -25.50 -11.96
C ALA A 284 13.66 -23.99 -12.22
N ALA A 285 14.00 -23.18 -11.21
CA ALA A 285 14.11 -21.72 -11.33
C ALA A 285 15.14 -21.32 -12.39
N GLN A 286 16.31 -21.98 -12.41
CA GLN A 286 17.33 -21.72 -13.43
C GLN A 286 16.83 -22.05 -14.85
N LYS A 287 16.17 -23.20 -15.03
CA LYS A 287 15.58 -23.54 -16.33
C LYS A 287 14.54 -22.55 -16.80
N ALA A 288 13.68 -22.06 -15.89
CA ALA A 288 12.71 -21.03 -16.19
C ALA A 288 13.39 -19.70 -16.57
N ALA A 289 14.42 -19.28 -15.82
CA ALA A 289 15.18 -18.06 -16.11
C ALA A 289 15.91 -18.12 -17.46
N ASP A 290 16.46 -19.29 -17.82
CA ASP A 290 17.15 -19.49 -19.10
C ASP A 290 16.18 -19.45 -20.30
N HIS A 291 14.89 -19.73 -20.05
CA HIS A 291 13.84 -19.75 -21.09
C HIS A 291 13.20 -18.37 -21.31
N ILE A 292 13.13 -17.54 -20.27
CA ILE A 292 12.51 -16.21 -20.28
C ILE A 292 13.51 -15.13 -20.76
#